data_2bd408107f00eac1782d3502d1bb425b
#
_entry.id   2bd408107f00eac1782d3502d1bb425b
#
_cell.length_a   1.000
_cell.length_b   1.000
_cell.length_c   1.000
_cell.angle_alpha   90.00
_cell.angle_beta   90.00
_cell.angle_gamma   90.00
#
_symmetry.space_group_name_H-M   'P 1'
#
loop_
_entity.id
_entity.type
_entity.pdbx_description
1 polymer ?
#
loop_
_entity_poly.entity_id
_entity_poly.type
_entity_poly.pdbx_seq_one_letter_code
_entity_poly.pdbx_strand_id
1 'polypeptide(L)'
;MKLKRFLFVSKDSLSGDLAVHLLNEGHDVRFYFEDKYSKDVYDGFIEKVSNWKKYLRWADVIIFDDENFGHYADKLRKRGKLVIGGSRYTDKLEIDRDFGQSELRKNGIKIVPIWNFNNYNKAITFIKNNPARYVYKPSGNEQSGDKRLILISQKEDGSDLLEFLYQNNKILEKKNRRFVLQRFIEGIEIAVGAFFNGTDFIYPININFEHKHLFSRNLGPMTGEMGTLMFWSKSNAFFRSTLLRMKSSLKRSGYVGYIDLNCIVNESGIFPLEFTSRFGYPTIQIQLAGILDQAGDWLYKLSRGITFRLSTKKGFQIGVVIATPPLLSEGDDMKIVKTFRDIAINLKSKNKLKNIHIGDIKKDKNGIWRIAGSSGWCLVITGTGKTVGQARAKAYKEIKNISIPSMFYRGDIGSRWFREGKKLRSWGYI
;
A
#
# COMPACT_ATOMS: atom_id res chain seq x y z
N MET A 1 -8.12 -2.42 29.42
CA MET A 1 -7.64 -3.61 28.65
C MET A 1 -6.33 -4.13 29.24
N LYS A 2 -6.08 -5.47 29.25
CA LYS A 2 -4.76 -6.00 29.68
C LYS A 2 -3.68 -5.56 28.68
N LEU A 3 -2.57 -5.00 29.16
CA LEU A 3 -1.42 -4.61 28.36
C LEU A 3 -0.91 -5.79 27.52
N LYS A 4 -0.49 -5.54 26.29
CA LYS A 4 0.03 -6.53 25.35
C LYS A 4 1.41 -6.11 24.86
N ARG A 5 2.19 -7.09 24.42
CA ARG A 5 3.52 -6.94 23.86
C ARG A 5 3.48 -7.22 22.37
N PHE A 6 3.77 -6.21 21.57
CA PHE A 6 3.77 -6.27 20.12
C PHE A 6 5.20 -6.25 19.59
N LEU A 7 5.51 -7.22 18.74
CA LEU A 7 6.78 -7.28 18.02
C LEU A 7 6.54 -7.00 16.55
N PHE A 8 7.04 -5.88 16.05
CA PHE A 8 7.03 -5.55 14.63
C PHE A 8 8.31 -6.03 13.97
N VAL A 9 8.16 -6.62 12.79
CA VAL A 9 9.26 -7.05 11.92
C VAL A 9 9.00 -6.46 10.55
N SER A 10 9.79 -5.46 10.18
CA SER A 10 9.61 -4.61 9.01
C SER A 10 10.84 -4.65 8.12
N LYS A 11 10.62 -4.55 6.83
CA LYS A 11 11.65 -4.29 5.83
C LYS A 11 11.74 -2.77 5.57
N ASP A 12 10.63 -2.16 5.18
CA ASP A 12 10.54 -0.81 4.63
C ASP A 12 9.75 0.18 5.52
N SER A 13 9.63 -0.09 6.82
CA SER A 13 9.02 0.83 7.82
C SER A 13 7.54 1.20 7.60
N LEU A 14 6.74 0.35 6.99
CA LEU A 14 5.39 0.71 6.53
C LEU A 14 4.40 1.02 7.67
N SER A 15 4.54 0.37 8.84
CA SER A 15 3.57 0.44 9.93
C SER A 15 4.10 1.02 11.25
N GLY A 16 5.20 1.78 11.23
CA GLY A 16 5.75 2.36 12.46
C GLY A 16 4.81 3.34 13.15
N ASP A 17 3.98 4.05 12.41
CA ASP A 17 2.93 4.90 13.00
C ASP A 17 1.92 4.08 13.82
N LEU A 18 1.54 2.89 13.36
CA LEU A 18 0.73 1.94 14.13
C LEU A 18 1.46 1.50 15.41
N ALA A 19 2.77 1.27 15.35
CA ALA A 19 3.57 0.92 16.52
C ALA A 19 3.59 2.05 17.57
N VAL A 20 3.75 3.31 17.14
CA VAL A 20 3.65 4.47 18.03
C VAL A 20 2.23 4.63 18.59
N HIS A 21 1.22 4.36 17.78
CA HIS A 21 -0.17 4.39 18.25
C HIS A 21 -0.40 3.38 19.39
N LEU A 22 0.10 2.17 19.27
CA LEU A 22 0.05 1.14 20.32
C LEU A 22 0.82 1.55 21.59
N LEU A 23 1.98 2.19 21.47
CA LEU A 23 2.70 2.76 22.62
C LEU A 23 1.87 3.82 23.34
N ASN A 24 1.20 4.70 22.59
CA ASN A 24 0.32 5.73 23.15
C ASN A 24 -0.94 5.13 23.83
N GLU A 25 -1.35 3.92 23.46
CA GLU A 25 -2.38 3.13 24.16
C GLU A 25 -1.85 2.42 25.41
N GLY A 26 -0.54 2.54 25.70
CA GLY A 26 0.14 1.94 26.86
C GLY A 26 0.68 0.54 26.65
N HIS A 27 0.64 0.00 25.42
CA HIS A 27 1.20 -1.30 25.10
C HIS A 27 2.73 -1.28 25.02
N ASP A 28 3.34 -2.44 25.17
CA ASP A 28 4.77 -2.64 25.00
C ASP A 28 5.08 -2.98 23.54
N VAL A 29 6.01 -2.27 22.92
CA VAL A 29 6.31 -2.46 21.49
C VAL A 29 7.82 -2.59 21.29
N ARG A 30 8.20 -3.57 20.49
CA ARG A 30 9.56 -3.73 19.95
C ARG A 30 9.49 -3.69 18.45
N PHE A 31 10.45 -3.01 17.82
CA PHE A 31 10.48 -2.87 16.37
C PHE A 31 11.84 -3.33 15.80
N TYR A 32 11.79 -4.16 14.76
CA TYR A 32 12.98 -4.62 14.02
C TYR A 32 12.91 -4.11 12.59
N PHE A 33 14.00 -3.52 12.11
CA PHE A 33 14.22 -3.13 10.73
C PHE A 33 15.20 -4.05 10.05
N GLU A 34 14.82 -4.55 8.86
CA GLU A 34 15.72 -5.31 8.00
C GLU A 34 16.64 -4.38 7.20
N ASP A 35 16.09 -3.29 6.62
CA ASP A 35 16.86 -2.34 5.84
C ASP A 35 17.93 -1.62 6.68
N LYS A 36 19.16 -1.70 6.20
CA LYS A 36 20.32 -1.08 6.85
C LYS A 36 20.39 0.45 6.73
N TYR A 37 19.75 1.01 5.70
CA TYR A 37 19.76 2.45 5.43
C TYR A 37 18.69 3.21 6.22
N SER A 38 17.69 2.49 6.73
CA SER A 38 16.58 3.04 7.51
C SER A 38 16.70 2.79 9.02
N LYS A 39 17.91 2.40 9.51
CA LYS A 39 18.11 2.06 10.93
C LYS A 39 17.82 3.18 11.91
N ASP A 40 17.89 4.44 11.49
CA ASP A 40 17.58 5.59 12.34
C ASP A 40 16.10 6.02 12.28
N VAL A 41 15.31 5.42 11.39
CA VAL A 41 13.85 5.66 11.35
C VAL A 41 13.23 5.26 12.68
N TYR A 42 12.34 6.10 13.20
CA TYR A 42 11.64 5.98 14.49
C TYR A 42 12.56 6.02 15.73
N ASP A 43 13.85 6.42 15.63
CA ASP A 43 14.64 6.74 16.82
C ASP A 43 13.91 7.78 17.68
N GLY A 44 13.94 7.59 19.00
CA GLY A 44 13.23 8.45 19.95
C GLY A 44 11.70 8.31 19.98
N PHE A 45 11.12 7.46 19.11
CA PHE A 45 9.69 7.11 19.14
C PHE A 45 9.44 5.68 19.62
N ILE A 46 10.24 4.71 19.16
CA ILE A 46 10.02 3.27 19.40
C ILE A 46 11.32 2.61 19.82
N GLU A 47 11.25 1.68 20.76
CA GLU A 47 12.39 0.83 21.10
C GLU A 47 12.66 -0.19 19.98
N LYS A 48 13.86 -0.13 19.41
CA LYS A 48 14.30 -0.99 18.31
C LYS A 48 15.17 -2.14 18.82
N VAL A 49 15.04 -3.28 18.14
CA VAL A 49 15.81 -4.49 18.46
C VAL A 49 16.66 -4.92 17.26
N SER A 50 17.86 -5.42 17.54
CA SER A 50 18.80 -5.88 16.51
C SER A 50 18.51 -7.29 16.00
N ASN A 51 17.73 -8.09 16.72
CA ASN A 51 17.36 -9.45 16.35
C ASN A 51 15.97 -9.81 16.90
N TRP A 52 14.98 -9.73 16.04
CA TRP A 52 13.59 -10.00 16.39
C TRP A 52 13.33 -11.43 16.88
N LYS A 53 14.14 -12.41 16.46
CA LYS A 53 13.96 -13.83 16.84
C LYS A 53 14.15 -14.06 18.34
N LYS A 54 14.96 -13.23 19.01
CA LYS A 54 15.15 -13.29 20.47
C LYS A 54 13.89 -12.89 21.24
N TYR A 55 12.98 -12.11 20.63
CA TYR A 55 11.76 -11.59 21.25
C TYR A 55 10.50 -12.42 20.95
N LEU A 56 10.63 -13.55 20.26
CA LEU A 56 9.48 -14.43 19.93
C LEU A 56 8.75 -14.98 21.17
N ARG A 57 9.47 -15.21 22.29
CA ARG A 57 8.84 -15.67 23.54
C ARG A 57 8.22 -14.50 24.31
N TRP A 58 8.79 -13.32 24.19
CA TRP A 58 8.31 -12.11 24.83
C TRP A 58 7.01 -11.61 24.20
N ALA A 59 6.86 -11.67 22.87
CA ALA A 59 5.74 -11.12 22.15
C ALA A 59 4.45 -11.89 22.37
N ASP A 60 3.36 -11.16 22.66
CA ASP A 60 1.99 -11.67 22.62
C ASP A 60 1.45 -11.69 21.19
N VAL A 61 1.79 -10.67 20.38
CA VAL A 61 1.44 -10.58 18.94
C VAL A 61 2.68 -10.20 18.14
N ILE A 62 2.89 -10.87 17.02
CA ILE A 62 3.97 -10.59 16.07
C ILE A 62 3.34 -10.01 14.82
N ILE A 63 3.86 -8.89 14.31
CA ILE A 63 3.38 -8.20 13.12
C ILE A 63 4.50 -8.18 12.08
N PHE A 64 4.25 -8.81 10.93
CA PHE A 64 5.05 -8.64 9.73
C PHE A 64 4.31 -7.66 8.83
N ASP A 65 4.88 -6.50 8.57
CA ASP A 65 4.20 -5.41 7.87
C ASP A 65 4.57 -5.28 6.39
N ASP A 66 5.40 -6.21 5.91
CA ASP A 66 5.85 -6.27 4.53
C ASP A 66 5.62 -7.63 3.89
N GLU A 67 5.76 -7.71 2.58
CA GLU A 67 5.82 -8.97 1.83
C GLU A 67 7.15 -9.71 2.07
N ASN A 68 7.23 -10.94 1.61
CA ASN A 68 8.36 -11.88 1.77
C ASN A 68 8.56 -12.45 3.18
N PHE A 69 7.75 -12.08 4.16
CA PHE A 69 7.78 -12.67 5.50
C PHE A 69 6.80 -13.84 5.68
N GLY A 70 5.99 -14.17 4.68
CA GLY A 70 4.95 -15.20 4.78
C GLY A 70 5.49 -16.56 5.20
N HIS A 71 6.71 -16.94 4.82
CA HIS A 71 7.32 -18.18 5.24
C HIS A 71 7.64 -18.23 6.76
N TYR A 72 8.04 -17.09 7.35
CA TYR A 72 8.21 -16.97 8.81
C TYR A 72 6.86 -16.94 9.52
N ALA A 73 5.91 -16.19 8.99
CA ALA A 73 4.56 -16.08 9.54
C ALA A 73 3.87 -17.45 9.61
N ASP A 74 3.90 -18.24 8.52
CA ASP A 74 3.34 -19.58 8.49
C ASP A 74 4.00 -20.53 9.51
N LYS A 75 5.34 -20.48 9.62
CA LYS A 75 6.08 -21.29 10.59
C LYS A 75 5.73 -20.94 12.04
N LEU A 76 5.54 -19.65 12.32
CA LEU A 76 5.20 -19.17 13.67
C LEU A 76 3.74 -19.48 14.02
N ARG A 77 2.79 -19.31 13.08
CA ARG A 77 1.39 -19.70 13.26
C ARG A 77 1.25 -21.20 13.56
N LYS A 78 1.98 -22.06 12.82
CA LYS A 78 2.03 -23.52 13.10
C LYS A 78 2.56 -23.85 14.49
N ARG A 79 3.34 -22.98 15.12
CA ARG A 79 3.83 -23.09 16.49
C ARG A 79 2.92 -22.43 17.53
N GLY A 80 1.69 -22.06 17.15
CA GLY A 80 0.72 -21.43 18.03
C GLY A 80 0.97 -19.96 18.35
N LYS A 81 1.88 -19.27 17.64
CA LYS A 81 2.10 -17.83 17.82
C LYS A 81 0.99 -17.02 17.14
N LEU A 82 0.59 -15.93 17.79
CA LEU A 82 -0.34 -14.97 17.20
C LEU A 82 0.43 -14.08 16.23
N VAL A 83 0.10 -14.16 14.94
CA VAL A 83 0.84 -13.46 13.89
C VAL A 83 -0.12 -12.75 12.95
N ILE A 84 0.10 -11.46 12.76
CA ILE A 84 -0.52 -10.65 11.71
C ILE A 84 0.51 -10.41 10.61
N GLY A 85 0.13 -10.60 9.35
CA GLY A 85 1.01 -10.46 8.19
C GLY A 85 0.76 -11.53 7.14
N GLY A 86 1.53 -11.53 6.08
CA GLY A 86 1.42 -12.44 4.95
C GLY A 86 1.45 -13.94 5.29
N SER A 87 1.19 -14.74 4.31
CA SER A 87 1.48 -16.17 4.24
C SER A 87 2.29 -16.41 2.97
N ARG A 88 2.92 -17.58 2.81
CA ARG A 88 3.58 -17.92 1.52
C ARG A 88 2.65 -17.76 0.31
N TYR A 89 1.37 -18.08 0.53
CA TYR A 89 0.35 -17.94 -0.51
C TYR A 89 0.10 -16.48 -0.85
N THR A 90 -0.09 -15.63 0.16
CA THR A 90 -0.42 -14.21 -0.07
C THR A 90 0.78 -13.40 -0.51
N ASP A 91 2.01 -13.70 -0.05
CA ASP A 91 3.23 -13.13 -0.63
C ASP A 91 3.28 -13.41 -2.14
N LYS A 92 2.96 -14.66 -2.54
CA LYS A 92 2.94 -15.03 -3.95
C LYS A 92 1.83 -14.32 -4.73
N LEU A 93 0.65 -14.08 -4.10
CA LEU A 93 -0.42 -13.28 -4.73
C LEU A 93 0.04 -11.86 -5.09
N GLU A 94 0.85 -11.24 -4.23
CA GLU A 94 1.33 -9.88 -4.38
C GLU A 94 2.53 -9.79 -5.31
N ILE A 95 3.51 -10.70 -5.15
CA ILE A 95 4.81 -10.62 -5.85
C ILE A 95 4.73 -11.23 -7.25
N ASP A 96 4.01 -12.34 -7.42
CA ASP A 96 3.90 -13.08 -8.68
C ASP A 96 2.56 -12.78 -9.37
N ARG A 97 2.61 -11.85 -10.33
CA ARG A 97 1.40 -11.41 -11.06
C ARG A 97 0.69 -12.56 -11.77
N ASP A 98 1.42 -13.48 -12.36
CA ASP A 98 0.83 -14.61 -13.08
C ASP A 98 0.08 -15.53 -12.13
N PHE A 99 0.68 -15.78 -10.97
CA PHE A 99 0.02 -16.54 -9.91
C PHE A 99 -1.21 -15.79 -9.39
N GLY A 100 -1.09 -14.49 -9.09
CA GLY A 100 -2.22 -13.66 -8.63
C GLY A 100 -3.39 -13.69 -9.61
N GLN A 101 -3.14 -13.49 -10.89
CA GLN A 101 -4.18 -13.53 -11.94
C GLN A 101 -4.76 -14.95 -12.12
N SER A 102 -3.94 -16.00 -12.00
CA SER A 102 -4.40 -17.40 -12.03
C SER A 102 -5.35 -17.70 -10.87
N GLU A 103 -5.00 -17.26 -9.65
CA GLU A 103 -5.84 -17.47 -8.47
C GLU A 103 -7.16 -16.68 -8.54
N LEU A 104 -7.13 -15.45 -9.08
CA LEU A 104 -8.36 -14.70 -9.36
C LEU A 104 -9.28 -15.47 -10.30
N ARG A 105 -8.75 -16.00 -11.41
CA ARG A 105 -9.51 -16.81 -12.37
C ARG A 105 -10.09 -18.08 -11.73
N LYS A 106 -9.30 -18.81 -10.94
CA LYS A 106 -9.74 -20.02 -10.23
C LYS A 106 -10.88 -19.74 -9.26
N ASN A 107 -10.94 -18.54 -8.69
CA ASN A 107 -12.02 -18.12 -7.81
C ASN A 107 -13.18 -17.45 -8.57
N GLY A 108 -13.26 -17.60 -9.90
CA GLY A 108 -14.33 -17.11 -10.73
C GLY A 108 -14.38 -15.59 -10.89
N ILE A 109 -13.24 -14.91 -10.69
CA ILE A 109 -13.13 -13.46 -10.86
C ILE A 109 -12.63 -13.18 -12.28
N LYS A 110 -13.33 -12.28 -12.99
CA LYS A 110 -12.94 -11.83 -14.33
C LYS A 110 -11.58 -11.14 -14.27
N ILE A 111 -10.69 -11.51 -15.15
CA ILE A 111 -9.34 -10.91 -15.23
C ILE A 111 -9.16 -10.15 -16.53
N VAL A 112 -8.20 -9.22 -16.54
CA VAL A 112 -7.74 -8.59 -17.77
C VAL A 112 -6.95 -9.60 -18.59
N PRO A 113 -7.16 -9.67 -19.93
CA PRO A 113 -6.31 -10.49 -20.77
C PRO A 113 -4.83 -10.08 -20.67
N ILE A 114 -3.98 -11.05 -20.41
CA ILE A 114 -2.52 -10.88 -20.23
C ILE A 114 -1.82 -11.92 -21.08
N TRP A 115 -0.73 -11.49 -21.74
CA TRP A 115 0.14 -12.34 -22.51
C TRP A 115 1.57 -12.18 -22.03
N ASN A 116 2.21 -13.31 -21.73
CA ASN A 116 3.60 -13.37 -21.24
C ASN A 116 4.57 -13.52 -22.39
N PHE A 117 5.63 -12.74 -22.36
CA PHE A 117 6.70 -12.76 -23.36
C PHE A 117 8.08 -12.84 -22.69
N ASN A 118 8.95 -13.56 -23.38
CA ASN A 118 10.40 -13.61 -23.11
C ASN A 118 11.21 -13.23 -24.35
N ASN A 119 10.55 -12.74 -25.39
CA ASN A 119 11.15 -12.33 -26.64
C ASN A 119 10.38 -11.14 -27.22
N TYR A 120 11.06 -10.05 -27.49
CA TYR A 120 10.47 -8.79 -27.97
C TYR A 120 9.92 -8.90 -29.38
N ASN A 121 10.60 -9.65 -30.29
CA ASN A 121 10.09 -9.84 -31.63
C ASN A 121 8.76 -10.60 -31.67
N LYS A 122 8.58 -11.58 -30.79
CA LYS A 122 7.27 -12.27 -30.63
C LYS A 122 6.19 -11.31 -30.16
N ALA A 123 6.49 -10.41 -29.23
CA ALA A 123 5.54 -9.39 -28.76
C ALA A 123 5.19 -8.38 -29.85
N ILE A 124 6.17 -7.94 -30.63
CA ILE A 124 5.96 -7.06 -31.79
C ILE A 124 5.04 -7.72 -32.82
N THR A 125 5.31 -8.98 -33.17
CA THR A 125 4.43 -9.76 -34.08
C THR A 125 3.04 -9.92 -33.51
N PHE A 126 2.93 -10.17 -32.19
CA PHE A 126 1.62 -10.29 -31.52
C PHE A 126 0.82 -8.99 -31.62
N ILE A 127 1.40 -7.82 -31.33
CA ILE A 127 0.69 -6.54 -31.43
C ILE A 127 0.25 -6.27 -32.88
N LYS A 128 1.10 -6.53 -33.86
CA LYS A 128 0.76 -6.38 -35.29
C LYS A 128 -0.46 -7.21 -35.70
N ASN A 129 -0.53 -8.44 -35.23
CA ASN A 129 -1.63 -9.37 -35.53
C ASN A 129 -2.87 -9.15 -34.65
N ASN A 130 -2.76 -8.42 -33.56
CA ASN A 130 -3.85 -8.13 -32.61
C ASN A 130 -3.83 -6.64 -32.25
N PRO A 131 -4.14 -5.72 -33.17
CA PRO A 131 -4.11 -4.29 -32.91
C PRO A 131 -5.05 -3.89 -31.77
N ALA A 132 -4.50 -3.25 -30.74
CA ALA A 132 -5.25 -2.73 -29.60
C ALA A 132 -4.32 -1.94 -28.67
N ARG A 133 -4.91 -1.23 -27.72
CA ARG A 133 -4.15 -0.62 -26.61
C ARG A 133 -3.68 -1.69 -25.64
N TYR A 134 -2.40 -1.61 -25.29
CA TYR A 134 -1.77 -2.49 -24.33
C TYR A 134 -1.03 -1.70 -23.26
N VAL A 135 -0.80 -2.36 -22.13
CA VAL A 135 0.12 -1.94 -21.08
C VAL A 135 1.31 -2.91 -21.10
N TYR A 136 2.49 -2.40 -21.39
CA TYR A 136 3.73 -3.11 -21.20
C TYR A 136 4.17 -3.05 -19.75
N LYS A 137 4.51 -4.20 -19.16
CA LYS A 137 4.98 -4.31 -17.77
C LYS A 137 6.15 -5.31 -17.70
N PRO A 138 7.30 -4.95 -17.10
CA PRO A 138 8.31 -5.92 -16.72
C PRO A 138 7.74 -7.02 -15.82
N SER A 139 8.30 -8.24 -15.88
CA SER A 139 7.82 -9.43 -15.15
C SER A 139 8.99 -10.21 -14.52
N GLY A 140 8.74 -11.00 -13.50
CA GLY A 140 9.74 -11.79 -12.80
C GLY A 140 10.35 -11.05 -11.60
N ASN A 141 11.59 -11.42 -11.21
CA ASN A 141 12.32 -10.76 -10.11
C ASN A 141 12.56 -9.26 -10.38
N GLU A 142 12.39 -8.85 -11.63
CA GLU A 142 12.49 -7.48 -12.11
C GLU A 142 11.18 -6.69 -11.87
N GLN A 143 10.10 -7.34 -11.40
CA GLN A 143 8.82 -6.68 -11.09
C GLN A 143 8.92 -5.70 -9.92
N SER A 144 9.77 -5.98 -8.96
CA SER A 144 10.05 -5.09 -7.83
C SER A 144 11.02 -3.96 -8.21
N GLY A 145 11.67 -4.07 -9.37
CA GLY A 145 12.79 -3.21 -9.72
C GLY A 145 12.38 -1.87 -10.28
N ASP A 146 11.60 -1.79 -11.34
CA ASP A 146 11.41 -0.49 -11.97
C ASP A 146 10.02 -0.25 -12.56
N LYS A 147 9.10 0.22 -11.70
CA LYS A 147 7.77 0.68 -12.13
C LYS A 147 7.82 1.83 -13.16
N ARG A 148 8.99 2.47 -13.33
CA ARG A 148 9.21 3.54 -14.32
C ARG A 148 9.21 3.00 -15.74
N LEU A 149 9.48 1.71 -15.95
CA LEU A 149 9.44 1.05 -17.26
C LEU A 149 8.04 0.57 -17.67
N ILE A 150 7.01 0.82 -16.89
CA ILE A 150 5.63 0.55 -17.32
C ILE A 150 5.25 1.58 -18.38
N LEU A 151 4.84 1.08 -19.54
CA LEU A 151 4.36 1.91 -20.65
C LEU A 151 2.91 1.58 -20.99
N ILE A 152 2.07 2.62 -21.04
CA ILE A 152 0.67 2.51 -21.43
C ILE A 152 0.54 3.07 -22.84
N SER A 153 0.12 2.24 -23.79
CA SER A 153 -0.18 2.70 -25.14
C SER A 153 -1.26 3.79 -25.12
N GLN A 154 -1.04 4.84 -25.88
CA GLN A 154 -2.00 5.94 -26.05
C GLN A 154 -2.86 5.79 -27.32
N LYS A 155 -2.34 5.07 -28.32
CA LYS A 155 -3.06 4.82 -29.57
C LYS A 155 -3.92 3.57 -29.47
N GLU A 156 -5.12 3.63 -30.04
CA GLU A 156 -6.11 2.53 -29.98
C GLU A 156 -5.64 1.23 -30.63
N ASP A 157 -4.77 1.33 -31.63
CA ASP A 157 -4.18 0.19 -32.35
C ASP A 157 -2.87 -0.34 -31.70
N GLY A 158 -2.33 0.36 -30.71
CA GLY A 158 -1.07 0.00 -30.03
C GLY A 158 0.18 0.32 -30.84
N SER A 159 0.07 1.11 -31.90
CA SER A 159 1.21 1.43 -32.80
C SER A 159 2.34 2.19 -32.12
N ASP A 160 2.03 3.02 -31.11
CA ASP A 160 3.01 3.73 -30.29
C ASP A 160 3.83 2.77 -29.41
N LEU A 161 3.19 1.78 -28.81
CA LEU A 161 3.90 0.74 -28.06
C LEU A 161 4.72 -0.16 -28.99
N LEU A 162 4.19 -0.49 -30.16
CA LEU A 162 4.90 -1.26 -31.17
C LEU A 162 6.18 -0.56 -31.60
N GLU A 163 6.11 0.73 -31.88
CA GLU A 163 7.28 1.55 -32.23
C GLU A 163 8.31 1.58 -31.10
N PHE A 164 7.87 1.82 -29.85
CA PHE A 164 8.71 1.80 -28.67
C PHE A 164 9.46 0.46 -28.53
N LEU A 165 8.76 -0.66 -28.64
CA LEU A 165 9.38 -1.99 -28.54
C LEU A 165 10.37 -2.23 -29.69
N TYR A 166 10.07 -1.76 -30.90
CA TYR A 166 10.94 -1.92 -32.06
C TYR A 166 12.25 -1.16 -31.90
N GLN A 167 12.16 0.09 -31.43
CA GLN A 167 13.35 0.95 -31.24
C GLN A 167 14.22 0.51 -30.06
N ASN A 168 13.62 -0.11 -29.03
CA ASN A 168 14.29 -0.38 -27.76
C ASN A 168 14.56 -1.89 -27.50
N ASN A 169 14.19 -2.79 -28.41
CA ASN A 169 14.26 -4.24 -28.16
C ASN A 169 15.62 -4.72 -27.65
N LYS A 170 16.73 -4.33 -28.29
CA LYS A 170 18.09 -4.73 -27.91
C LYS A 170 18.50 -4.26 -26.51
N ILE A 171 18.02 -3.08 -26.09
CA ILE A 171 18.29 -2.52 -24.76
C ILE A 171 17.43 -3.21 -23.73
N LEU A 172 16.16 -3.40 -24.03
CA LEU A 172 15.19 -4.03 -23.14
C LEU A 172 15.50 -5.52 -22.94
N GLU A 173 15.95 -6.25 -23.94
CA GLU A 173 16.37 -7.66 -23.81
C GLU A 173 17.52 -7.84 -22.81
N LYS A 174 18.42 -6.87 -22.73
CA LYS A 174 19.52 -6.88 -21.74
C LYS A 174 19.03 -6.57 -20.32
N LYS A 175 17.99 -5.73 -20.19
CA LYS A 175 17.47 -5.25 -18.90
C LYS A 175 16.33 -6.13 -18.36
N ASN A 176 15.40 -6.55 -19.22
CA ASN A 176 14.14 -7.20 -18.84
C ASN A 176 13.87 -8.39 -19.78
N ARG A 177 14.32 -9.58 -19.41
CA ARG A 177 14.12 -10.81 -20.22
C ARG A 177 12.66 -11.29 -20.23
N ARG A 178 11.85 -10.93 -19.25
CA ARG A 178 10.45 -11.33 -19.14
C ARG A 178 9.57 -10.10 -18.94
N PHE A 179 8.48 -10.06 -19.66
CA PHE A 179 7.50 -8.99 -19.56
C PHE A 179 6.12 -9.47 -19.97
N VAL A 180 5.10 -8.69 -19.62
CA VAL A 180 3.73 -8.96 -20.03
C VAL A 180 3.19 -7.82 -20.87
N LEU A 181 2.35 -8.17 -21.83
CA LEU A 181 1.39 -7.27 -22.46
C LEU A 181 0.02 -7.52 -21.83
N GLN A 182 -0.52 -6.51 -21.19
CA GLN A 182 -1.86 -6.54 -20.63
C GLN A 182 -2.79 -5.69 -21.50
N ARG A 183 -3.96 -6.18 -21.82
CA ARG A 183 -4.98 -5.38 -22.52
C ARG A 183 -5.25 -4.12 -21.71
N PHE A 184 -5.18 -2.95 -22.33
CA PHE A 184 -5.61 -1.72 -21.65
C PHE A 184 -7.13 -1.77 -21.44
N ILE A 185 -7.55 -1.45 -20.22
CA ILE A 185 -8.96 -1.31 -19.86
C ILE A 185 -9.16 0.12 -19.39
N GLU A 186 -10.02 0.85 -20.08
CA GLU A 186 -10.43 2.16 -19.64
C GLU A 186 -11.42 2.04 -18.48
N GLY A 187 -11.23 2.84 -17.43
CA GLY A 187 -12.09 2.81 -16.26
C GLY A 187 -11.58 3.61 -15.09
N ILE A 188 -12.20 3.37 -13.95
CA ILE A 188 -11.85 4.00 -12.67
C ILE A 188 -10.96 3.04 -11.90
N GLU A 189 -9.75 3.47 -11.56
CA GLU A 189 -8.87 2.71 -10.68
C GLU A 189 -9.28 2.91 -9.22
N ILE A 190 -9.71 1.84 -8.57
CA ILE A 190 -10.05 1.79 -7.14
C ILE A 190 -9.63 0.47 -6.52
N ALA A 191 -9.41 0.46 -5.21
CA ALA A 191 -9.16 -0.76 -4.46
C ALA A 191 -10.27 -1.04 -3.46
N VAL A 192 -10.47 -2.32 -3.16
CA VAL A 192 -11.30 -2.80 -2.07
C VAL A 192 -10.44 -3.57 -1.10
N GLY A 193 -10.48 -3.20 0.18
CA GLY A 193 -9.66 -3.80 1.22
C GLY A 193 -10.46 -4.21 2.44
N ALA A 194 -9.94 -5.20 3.17
CA ALA A 194 -10.51 -5.66 4.43
C ALA A 194 -9.46 -6.37 5.31
N PHE A 195 -9.67 -6.38 6.61
CA PHE A 195 -8.94 -7.27 7.50
C PHE A 195 -9.51 -8.69 7.43
N PHE A 196 -8.64 -9.69 7.54
CA PHE A 196 -8.99 -11.10 7.53
C PHE A 196 -8.41 -11.79 8.76
N ASN A 197 -9.23 -12.52 9.52
CA ASN A 197 -8.84 -13.09 10.82
C ASN A 197 -8.40 -14.57 10.76
N GLY A 198 -8.11 -15.09 9.58
CA GLY A 198 -7.80 -16.50 9.37
C GLY A 198 -9.01 -17.35 8.95
N THR A 199 -10.22 -16.85 9.16
CA THR A 199 -11.46 -17.58 8.81
C THR A 199 -12.45 -16.74 8.04
N ASP A 200 -12.55 -15.44 8.36
CA ASP A 200 -13.51 -14.52 7.74
C ASP A 200 -12.96 -13.10 7.67
N PHE A 201 -13.59 -12.29 6.81
CA PHE A 201 -13.35 -10.87 6.73
C PHE A 201 -13.96 -10.12 7.92
N ILE A 202 -13.26 -9.11 8.40
CA ILE A 202 -13.75 -8.19 9.44
C ILE A 202 -14.42 -7.01 8.76
N TYR A 203 -15.62 -6.70 9.20
CA TYR A 203 -16.40 -5.58 8.68
C TYR A 203 -16.36 -4.36 9.61
N PRO A 204 -16.54 -3.13 9.04
CA PRO A 204 -16.75 -2.82 7.63
C PRO A 204 -15.47 -2.99 6.79
N ILE A 205 -15.66 -3.17 5.49
CA ILE A 205 -14.57 -3.15 4.48
C ILE A 205 -14.25 -1.69 4.12
N ASN A 206 -13.12 -1.46 3.47
CA ASN A 206 -12.78 -0.12 2.96
C ASN A 206 -12.66 -0.08 1.44
N ILE A 207 -12.98 1.07 0.86
CA ILE A 207 -12.80 1.41 -0.55
C ILE A 207 -11.78 2.53 -0.64
N ASN A 208 -10.79 2.36 -1.52
CA ASN A 208 -9.64 3.25 -1.68
C ASN A 208 -9.58 3.86 -3.07
N PHE A 209 -9.37 5.16 -3.15
CA PHE A 209 -9.02 5.89 -4.37
C PHE A 209 -7.56 6.35 -4.24
N GLU A 210 -6.66 5.52 -4.69
CA GLU A 210 -5.21 5.73 -4.61
C GLU A 210 -4.73 6.73 -5.66
N HIS A 211 -3.69 7.49 -5.34
CA HIS A 211 -3.06 8.43 -6.25
C HIS A 211 -1.57 8.07 -6.36
N LYS A 212 -1.23 7.29 -7.38
CA LYS A 212 0.11 6.68 -7.54
C LYS A 212 1.13 7.60 -8.20
N HIS A 213 0.72 8.49 -9.11
CA HIS A 213 1.67 9.41 -9.75
C HIS A 213 2.20 10.46 -8.77
N LEU A 214 3.46 10.86 -8.98
CA LEU A 214 4.17 11.80 -8.11
C LEU A 214 3.48 13.16 -8.00
N PHE A 215 3.00 13.69 -9.11
CA PHE A 215 2.40 15.01 -9.17
C PHE A 215 0.89 14.98 -9.42
N SER A 216 0.24 16.08 -9.09
CA SER A 216 -1.19 16.29 -9.34
C SER A 216 -1.55 16.06 -10.82
N ARG A 217 -2.80 15.70 -11.08
CA ARG A 217 -3.32 15.36 -12.41
C ARG A 217 -2.67 14.11 -13.03
N ASN A 218 -2.12 13.23 -12.19
CA ASN A 218 -1.40 12.03 -12.61
C ASN A 218 -0.21 12.32 -13.52
N LEU A 219 0.52 13.38 -13.23
CA LEU A 219 1.77 13.72 -13.92
C LEU A 219 2.97 13.11 -13.18
N GLY A 220 4.08 12.97 -13.92
CA GLY A 220 5.33 12.43 -13.39
C GLY A 220 5.32 10.92 -13.24
N PRO A 221 6.40 10.35 -12.67
CA PRO A 221 6.57 8.92 -12.54
C PRO A 221 5.57 8.29 -11.55
N MET A 222 5.39 6.99 -11.67
CA MET A 222 4.64 6.18 -10.70
C MET A 222 5.44 6.06 -9.42
N THR A 223 4.76 6.24 -8.28
CA THR A 223 5.29 6.02 -6.93
C THR A 223 4.64 4.79 -6.30
N GLY A 224 4.97 4.47 -5.04
CA GLY A 224 4.15 3.58 -4.24
C GLY A 224 2.74 4.16 -4.13
N GLU A 225 2.62 5.36 -3.48
CA GLU A 225 1.36 6.10 -3.39
C GLU A 225 1.60 7.48 -2.77
N MET A 226 1.00 8.53 -3.34
CA MET A 226 1.14 9.91 -2.84
C MET A 226 -0.06 10.35 -1.97
N GLY A 227 -1.01 9.48 -1.78
CA GLY A 227 -2.18 9.70 -0.94
C GLY A 227 -3.43 9.03 -1.45
N THR A 228 -4.39 8.88 -0.55
CA THR A 228 -5.63 8.13 -0.79
C THR A 228 -6.83 8.80 -0.18
N LEU A 229 -7.95 8.71 -0.89
CA LEU A 229 -9.29 8.87 -0.32
C LEU A 229 -9.83 7.49 0.03
N MET A 230 -10.24 7.32 1.27
CA MET A 230 -10.83 6.09 1.80
C MET A 230 -12.21 6.35 2.39
N PHE A 231 -13.08 5.36 2.34
CA PHE A 231 -14.29 5.30 3.15
C PHE A 231 -14.65 3.85 3.53
N TRP A 232 -15.26 3.71 4.69
CA TRP A 232 -15.72 2.43 5.19
C TRP A 232 -17.10 2.09 4.61
N SER A 233 -17.28 0.84 4.21
CA SER A 233 -18.49 0.35 3.55
C SER A 233 -18.95 -0.98 4.14
N LYS A 234 -20.25 -1.23 4.11
CA LYS A 234 -20.77 -2.59 4.24
C LYS A 234 -20.32 -3.43 3.05
N SER A 235 -20.56 -4.72 3.07
CA SER A 235 -20.38 -5.58 1.89
C SER A 235 -21.17 -5.02 0.70
N ASN A 236 -20.45 -4.54 -0.31
CA ASN A 236 -21.01 -3.99 -1.56
C ASN A 236 -20.75 -4.94 -2.75
N ALA A 237 -21.25 -4.59 -3.95
CA ALA A 237 -21.09 -5.43 -5.12
C ALA A 237 -19.60 -5.58 -5.53
N PHE A 238 -18.81 -4.53 -5.38
CA PHE A 238 -17.38 -4.57 -5.67
C PHE A 238 -16.66 -5.64 -4.81
N PHE A 239 -16.86 -5.59 -3.49
CA PHE A 239 -16.30 -6.58 -2.56
C PHE A 239 -16.79 -8.00 -2.84
N ARG A 240 -18.11 -8.18 -3.05
CA ARG A 240 -18.70 -9.50 -3.31
C ARG A 240 -18.20 -10.16 -4.59
N SER A 241 -17.94 -9.35 -5.62
CA SER A 241 -17.45 -9.84 -6.90
C SER A 241 -15.94 -10.09 -6.94
N THR A 242 -15.20 -9.67 -5.92
CA THR A 242 -13.73 -9.72 -5.85
C THR A 242 -13.23 -10.39 -4.57
N LEU A 243 -12.82 -9.64 -3.55
CA LEU A 243 -12.15 -10.18 -2.36
C LEU A 243 -12.97 -11.25 -1.63
N LEU A 244 -14.29 -11.10 -1.56
CA LEU A 244 -15.13 -12.11 -0.88
C LEU A 244 -14.99 -13.49 -1.54
N ARG A 245 -14.78 -13.57 -2.85
CA ARG A 245 -14.55 -14.84 -3.57
C ARG A 245 -13.23 -15.49 -3.20
N MET A 246 -12.24 -14.72 -2.74
CA MET A 246 -10.94 -15.22 -2.28
C MET A 246 -10.98 -15.83 -0.86
N LYS A 247 -12.09 -15.68 -0.12
CA LYS A 247 -12.23 -16.11 1.29
C LYS A 247 -11.73 -17.53 1.54
N SER A 248 -12.15 -18.51 0.74
CA SER A 248 -11.75 -19.92 0.91
C SER A 248 -10.27 -20.13 0.69
N SER A 249 -9.65 -19.45 -0.27
CA SER A 249 -8.21 -19.54 -0.55
C SER A 249 -7.39 -18.89 0.57
N LEU A 250 -7.82 -17.74 1.07
CA LEU A 250 -7.20 -17.07 2.22
C LEU A 250 -7.28 -17.92 3.49
N LYS A 251 -8.45 -18.53 3.76
CA LYS A 251 -8.64 -19.44 4.90
C LYS A 251 -7.70 -20.64 4.82
N ARG A 252 -7.61 -21.29 3.67
CA ARG A 252 -6.69 -22.44 3.47
C ARG A 252 -5.23 -22.08 3.66
N SER A 253 -4.85 -20.84 3.33
CA SER A 253 -3.47 -20.36 3.51
C SER A 253 -3.12 -19.97 4.95
N GLY A 254 -4.10 -19.94 5.87
CA GLY A 254 -3.91 -19.48 7.25
C GLY A 254 -3.58 -17.99 7.34
N TYR A 255 -3.95 -17.19 6.33
CA TYR A 255 -3.68 -15.77 6.30
C TYR A 255 -4.40 -15.02 7.42
N VAL A 256 -3.69 -14.11 8.09
CA VAL A 256 -4.26 -13.18 9.07
C VAL A 256 -3.64 -11.80 8.84
N GLY A 257 -4.41 -10.82 8.45
CA GLY A 257 -3.87 -9.48 8.17
C GLY A 257 -4.84 -8.61 7.38
N TYR A 258 -4.32 -7.53 6.82
CA TYR A 258 -5.02 -6.68 5.87
C TYR A 258 -4.71 -7.12 4.44
N ILE A 259 -5.74 -7.22 3.63
CA ILE A 259 -5.59 -7.50 2.19
C ILE A 259 -6.46 -6.54 1.41
N ASP A 260 -5.93 -6.00 0.32
CA ASP A 260 -6.73 -5.31 -0.68
C ASP A 260 -6.45 -5.81 -2.10
N LEU A 261 -7.35 -5.44 -2.99
CA LEU A 261 -7.29 -5.74 -4.40
C LEU A 261 -7.57 -4.48 -5.21
N ASN A 262 -6.54 -4.01 -5.89
CA ASN A 262 -6.64 -2.88 -6.81
C ASN A 262 -7.25 -3.34 -8.13
N CYS A 263 -8.20 -2.57 -8.67
CA CYS A 263 -8.96 -2.90 -9.87
C CYS A 263 -9.19 -1.69 -10.76
N ILE A 264 -9.31 -1.91 -12.07
CA ILE A 264 -10.02 -0.99 -12.97
C ILE A 264 -11.49 -1.40 -13.00
N VAL A 265 -12.36 -0.43 -12.83
CA VAL A 265 -13.82 -0.64 -12.81
C VAL A 265 -14.49 0.23 -13.85
N ASN A 266 -15.35 -0.35 -14.67
CA ASN A 266 -16.20 0.34 -15.63
C ASN A 266 -17.58 -0.31 -15.71
N GLU A 267 -18.45 0.16 -16.63
CA GLU A 267 -19.79 -0.39 -16.80
C GLU A 267 -19.81 -1.86 -17.22
N SER A 268 -18.75 -2.33 -17.90
CA SER A 268 -18.62 -3.72 -18.38
C SER A 268 -18.12 -4.69 -17.31
N GLY A 269 -17.64 -4.18 -16.16
CA GLY A 269 -17.17 -5.05 -15.09
C GLY A 269 -16.06 -4.49 -14.22
N ILE A 270 -15.52 -5.41 -13.40
CA ILE A 270 -14.42 -5.19 -12.50
C ILE A 270 -13.23 -6.01 -12.98
N PHE A 271 -12.08 -5.36 -13.13
CA PHE A 271 -10.87 -5.94 -13.71
C PHE A 271 -9.71 -5.79 -12.71
N PRO A 272 -9.41 -6.84 -11.93
CA PRO A 272 -8.33 -6.82 -10.95
C PRO A 272 -6.95 -6.61 -11.57
N LEU A 273 -6.13 -5.84 -10.90
CA LEU A 273 -4.76 -5.53 -11.29
C LEU A 273 -3.74 -6.25 -10.41
N GLU A 274 -3.76 -5.97 -9.10
CA GLU A 274 -2.76 -6.46 -8.15
C GLU A 274 -3.33 -6.55 -6.74
N PHE A 275 -2.77 -7.48 -5.93
CA PHE A 275 -3.04 -7.59 -4.52
C PHE A 275 -2.03 -6.79 -3.70
N THR A 276 -2.48 -6.32 -2.53
CA THR A 276 -1.62 -5.94 -1.41
C THR A 276 -2.06 -6.78 -0.22
N SER A 277 -1.18 -7.62 0.33
CA SER A 277 -1.49 -8.60 1.38
C SER A 277 -0.75 -8.32 2.69
N ARG A 278 -0.57 -7.07 3.01
CA ARG A 278 0.11 -6.51 4.18
C ARG A 278 -0.45 -5.13 4.48
N PHE A 279 -0.02 -4.47 5.55
CA PHE A 279 -0.39 -3.08 5.79
C PHE A 279 0.12 -2.19 4.65
N GLY A 280 -0.78 -1.43 4.03
CA GLY A 280 -0.44 -0.47 2.99
C GLY A 280 0.06 0.85 3.58
N TYR A 281 0.96 1.53 2.88
CA TYR A 281 1.35 2.92 3.16
C TYR A 281 0.81 3.81 2.02
N PRO A 282 0.05 4.86 2.29
CA PRO A 282 -0.38 5.42 3.58
C PRO A 282 -1.70 4.83 4.10
N THR A 283 -2.13 3.67 3.61
CA THR A 283 -3.44 3.08 3.91
C THR A 283 -3.66 2.85 5.41
N ILE A 284 -2.66 2.30 6.13
CA ILE A 284 -2.81 2.03 7.57
C ILE A 284 -2.98 3.31 8.39
N GLN A 285 -2.30 4.40 8.05
CA GLN A 285 -2.45 5.70 8.70
C GLN A 285 -3.85 6.27 8.50
N ILE A 286 -4.41 6.08 7.31
CA ILE A 286 -5.78 6.53 6.97
C ILE A 286 -6.81 5.66 7.70
N GLN A 287 -6.56 4.36 7.82
CA GLN A 287 -7.40 3.44 8.59
C GLN A 287 -7.42 3.85 10.07
N LEU A 288 -6.26 4.11 10.68
CA LEU A 288 -6.17 4.60 12.06
C LEU A 288 -6.93 5.91 12.27
N ALA A 289 -6.87 6.83 11.31
CA ALA A 289 -7.66 8.07 11.38
C ALA A 289 -9.18 7.82 11.34
N GLY A 290 -9.62 6.69 10.78
CA GLY A 290 -11.02 6.30 10.62
C GLY A 290 -11.54 5.29 11.64
N ILE A 291 -10.70 4.44 12.23
CA ILE A 291 -11.07 3.45 13.25
C ILE A 291 -11.27 4.17 14.60
N LEU A 292 -12.28 3.73 15.35
CA LEU A 292 -12.61 4.28 16.67
C LEU A 292 -12.20 3.34 17.81
N ASP A 293 -12.03 2.05 17.52
CA ASP A 293 -11.58 1.05 18.48
C ASP A 293 -10.09 1.21 18.77
N GLN A 294 -9.67 0.85 19.98
CA GLN A 294 -8.25 0.80 20.36
C GLN A 294 -7.50 -0.20 19.48
N ALA A 295 -6.34 0.21 18.96
CA ALA A 295 -5.55 -0.59 18.03
C ALA A 295 -5.09 -1.91 18.64
N GLY A 296 -4.64 -1.88 19.88
CA GLY A 296 -4.23 -3.10 20.60
C GLY A 296 -5.34 -4.11 20.78
N ASP A 297 -6.60 -3.66 20.93
CA ASP A 297 -7.74 -4.56 21.09
C ASP A 297 -8.13 -5.25 19.78
N TRP A 298 -8.33 -4.50 18.70
CA TRP A 298 -8.75 -5.11 17.44
C TRP A 298 -7.64 -5.93 16.77
N LEU A 299 -6.37 -5.53 16.90
CA LEU A 299 -5.22 -6.33 16.42
C LEU A 299 -5.11 -7.66 17.18
N TYR A 300 -5.30 -7.62 18.50
CA TYR A 300 -5.29 -8.85 19.29
C TYR A 300 -6.43 -9.80 18.93
N LYS A 301 -7.67 -9.27 18.78
CA LYS A 301 -8.83 -10.05 18.32
C LYS A 301 -8.58 -10.65 16.93
N LEU A 302 -8.05 -9.84 16.01
CA LEU A 302 -7.70 -10.26 14.65
C LEU A 302 -6.72 -11.44 14.68
N SER A 303 -5.61 -11.30 15.42
CA SER A 303 -4.56 -12.34 15.53
C SER A 303 -5.06 -13.64 16.18
N ARG A 304 -6.10 -13.56 17.02
CA ARG A 304 -6.76 -14.69 17.68
C ARG A 304 -7.81 -15.38 16.82
N GLY A 305 -8.08 -14.91 15.61
CA GLY A 305 -9.18 -15.42 14.79
C GLY A 305 -10.58 -15.10 15.32
N ILE A 306 -10.71 -14.16 16.25
CA ILE A 306 -12.00 -13.78 16.81
C ILE A 306 -12.78 -12.98 15.76
N THR A 307 -14.07 -13.28 15.60
CA THR A 307 -14.97 -12.49 14.78
C THR A 307 -15.45 -11.29 15.59
N PHE A 308 -15.28 -10.10 15.03
CA PHE A 308 -15.75 -8.84 15.61
C PHE A 308 -16.13 -7.87 14.50
N ARG A 309 -16.62 -6.73 14.86
CA ARG A 309 -16.91 -5.63 13.95
C ARG A 309 -16.12 -4.41 14.39
N LEU A 310 -15.43 -3.77 13.44
CA LEU A 310 -14.75 -2.50 13.69
C LEU A 310 -15.75 -1.36 13.81
N SER A 311 -15.56 -0.55 14.84
CA SER A 311 -16.23 0.74 14.96
C SER A 311 -15.48 1.77 14.14
N THR A 312 -16.14 2.39 13.18
CA THR A 312 -15.48 3.31 12.26
C THR A 312 -16.25 4.62 12.13
N LYS A 313 -15.52 5.69 11.83
CA LYS A 313 -16.11 7.00 11.52
C LYS A 313 -16.90 6.90 10.22
N LYS A 314 -18.10 7.49 10.22
CA LYS A 314 -18.89 7.67 9.01
C LYS A 314 -18.26 8.74 8.12
N GLY A 315 -18.46 8.62 6.79
CA GLY A 315 -17.95 9.55 5.80
C GLY A 315 -16.59 9.14 5.24
N PHE A 316 -15.72 10.11 5.02
CA PHE A 316 -14.50 9.95 4.25
C PHE A 316 -13.26 10.25 5.09
N GLN A 317 -12.21 9.50 4.83
CA GLN A 317 -10.85 9.72 5.33
C GLN A 317 -9.95 10.03 4.14
N ILE A 318 -9.08 11.02 4.29
CA ILE A 318 -8.05 11.35 3.30
C ILE A 318 -6.71 11.29 3.99
N GLY A 319 -5.72 10.69 3.33
CA GLY A 319 -4.32 10.80 3.68
C GLY A 319 -3.54 11.43 2.54
N VAL A 320 -2.70 12.40 2.87
CA VAL A 320 -1.80 13.07 1.94
C VAL A 320 -0.37 12.81 2.39
N VAL A 321 0.43 12.24 1.53
CA VAL A 321 1.85 11.99 1.80
C VAL A 321 2.62 13.29 1.65
N ILE A 322 3.43 13.63 2.67
CA ILE A 322 4.44 14.68 2.62
C ILE A 322 5.78 14.02 2.36
N ALA A 323 6.39 14.39 1.27
CA ALA A 323 7.66 13.82 0.83
C ALA A 323 8.74 14.89 0.65
N THR A 324 10.00 14.44 0.68
CA THR A 324 11.19 15.24 0.39
C THR A 324 12.09 14.45 -0.57
N PRO A 325 13.04 15.08 -1.28
CA PRO A 325 14.07 14.31 -1.94
C PRO A 325 14.80 13.39 -0.93
N PRO A 326 15.20 12.19 -1.28
CA PRO A 326 15.33 11.62 -2.62
C PRO A 326 14.16 10.74 -3.09
N LEU A 327 12.92 11.11 -2.81
CA LEU A 327 11.77 10.28 -3.23
C LEU A 327 11.95 9.78 -4.68
N LEU A 328 11.88 8.46 -4.87
CA LEU A 328 12.09 7.74 -6.13
C LEU A 328 13.57 7.62 -6.60
N SER A 329 14.55 8.06 -5.85
CA SER A 329 15.92 7.67 -6.15
C SER A 329 16.23 6.33 -5.50
N GLU A 330 16.52 5.31 -6.27
CA GLU A 330 17.00 4.04 -5.76
C GLU A 330 18.50 4.16 -5.47
N GLY A 331 18.85 3.91 -4.20
CA GLY A 331 20.18 3.40 -3.76
C GLY A 331 21.44 4.23 -4.03
N ASP A 332 21.60 4.81 -5.17
CA ASP A 332 22.86 5.43 -5.59
C ASP A 332 22.99 6.93 -5.29
N ASP A 333 21.89 7.58 -4.87
CA ASP A 333 21.94 9.01 -4.55
C ASP A 333 22.16 9.26 -3.04
N MET A 334 23.08 8.53 -2.44
CA MET A 334 23.49 8.74 -1.04
C MET A 334 23.92 10.19 -0.73
N LYS A 335 24.30 10.96 -1.74
CA LYS A 335 24.58 12.38 -1.57
C LYS A 335 23.30 13.17 -1.27
N ILE A 336 22.21 12.90 -2.01
CA ILE A 336 20.91 13.55 -1.76
C ILE A 336 20.35 13.08 -0.41
N VAL A 337 20.41 11.79 -0.11
CA VAL A 337 20.01 11.25 1.21
C VAL A 337 20.74 11.98 2.34
N LYS A 338 22.07 12.11 2.24
CA LYS A 338 22.89 12.83 3.24
C LYS A 338 22.51 14.31 3.36
N THR A 339 22.10 14.95 2.27
CA THR A 339 21.68 16.36 2.28
C THR A 339 20.39 16.58 3.06
N PHE A 340 19.43 15.68 2.96
CA PHE A 340 18.12 15.84 3.60
C PHE A 340 17.99 15.17 4.96
N ARG A 341 18.78 14.13 5.24
CA ARG A 341 18.81 13.46 6.54
C ARG A 341 19.16 14.45 7.66
N ASP A 342 18.52 14.28 8.81
CA ASP A 342 18.69 15.13 9.99
C ASP A 342 18.10 16.55 9.88
N ILE A 343 17.55 16.95 8.73
CA ILE A 343 16.84 18.22 8.62
C ILE A 343 15.63 18.20 9.56
N ALA A 344 15.48 19.29 10.32
CA ALA A 344 14.38 19.45 11.27
C ALA A 344 13.04 19.65 10.54
N ILE A 345 12.01 19.01 11.06
CA ILE A 345 10.62 19.20 10.65
C ILE A 345 10.01 20.27 11.54
N ASN A 346 9.69 21.41 10.97
CA ASN A 346 9.08 22.50 11.73
C ASN A 346 7.57 22.33 11.79
N LEU A 347 7.04 22.18 13.01
CA LEU A 347 5.60 22.10 13.31
C LEU A 347 5.19 23.40 14.01
N LYS A 348 4.40 24.26 13.35
CA LYS A 348 3.96 25.56 13.88
C LYS A 348 3.14 25.44 15.17
N SER A 349 2.50 24.32 15.41
CA SER A 349 1.73 24.04 16.61
C SER A 349 1.98 22.60 17.08
N LYS A 350 2.67 22.46 18.21
CA LYS A 350 2.96 21.15 18.83
C LYS A 350 1.72 20.47 19.46
N ASN A 351 0.62 21.22 19.65
CA ASN A 351 -0.55 20.74 20.41
C ASN A 351 -1.61 20.02 19.56
N LYS A 352 -1.39 19.81 18.24
CA LYS A 352 -2.36 19.21 17.31
C LYS A 352 -1.75 18.12 16.43
N LEU A 353 -1.05 17.17 17.03
CA LEU A 353 -0.43 16.07 16.26
C LEU A 353 -1.41 14.96 15.85
N LYS A 354 -2.67 15.06 16.22
CA LYS A 354 -3.66 13.97 16.05
C LYS A 354 -3.89 13.49 14.60
N ASN A 355 -3.62 14.35 13.63
CA ASN A 355 -3.81 14.04 12.21
C ASN A 355 -2.48 13.96 11.44
N ILE A 356 -1.36 13.95 12.16
CA ILE A 356 -0.03 13.83 11.60
C ILE A 356 0.50 12.45 11.97
N HIS A 357 0.71 11.64 10.95
CA HIS A 357 1.23 10.28 11.07
C HIS A 357 2.68 10.25 10.62
N ILE A 358 3.50 9.55 11.38
CA ILE A 358 4.92 9.49 11.11
C ILE A 358 5.25 8.49 9.97
N GLY A 359 6.16 8.90 9.09
CA GLY A 359 6.84 8.06 8.12
C GLY A 359 8.32 7.94 8.50
N ASP A 360 9.22 8.12 7.52
CA ASP A 360 10.66 8.03 7.73
C ASP A 360 11.22 9.26 8.46
N ILE A 361 10.92 9.33 9.74
CA ILE A 361 11.39 10.37 10.65
C ILE A 361 11.92 9.78 11.95
N LYS A 362 12.67 10.60 12.67
CA LYS A 362 13.16 10.33 14.03
C LYS A 362 12.94 11.51 14.95
N LYS A 363 13.04 11.30 16.25
CA LYS A 363 13.05 12.33 17.27
C LYS A 363 14.45 12.39 17.89
N ASP A 364 15.08 13.56 17.86
CA ASP A 364 16.36 13.73 18.51
C ASP A 364 16.24 13.86 20.05
N LYS A 365 17.38 13.94 20.73
CA LYS A 365 17.46 14.06 22.21
C LYS A 365 16.75 15.29 22.77
N ASN A 366 16.50 16.31 21.95
CA ASN A 366 15.80 17.54 22.32
C ASN A 366 14.28 17.44 21.98
N GLY A 367 13.80 16.30 21.49
CA GLY A 367 12.42 16.09 21.09
C GLY A 367 12.06 16.71 19.73
N ILE A 368 13.05 17.15 18.95
CA ILE A 368 12.82 17.73 17.61
C ILE A 368 12.68 16.58 16.61
N TRP A 369 11.64 16.66 15.78
CA TRP A 369 11.42 15.71 14.69
C TRP A 369 12.37 16.03 13.52
N ARG A 370 13.01 15.00 12.97
CA ARG A 370 13.98 15.11 11.88
C ARG A 370 13.70 14.06 10.82
N ILE A 371 14.05 14.37 9.57
CA ILE A 371 14.05 13.40 8.48
C ILE A 371 15.03 12.27 8.81
N ALA A 372 14.62 11.04 8.56
CA ALA A 372 15.41 9.82 8.77
C ALA A 372 15.34 8.91 7.52
N GLY A 373 16.09 7.81 7.56
CA GLY A 373 16.04 6.83 6.47
C GLY A 373 16.59 7.35 5.15
N SER A 374 16.14 6.72 4.08
CA SER A 374 16.60 6.99 2.71
C SER A 374 15.48 7.17 1.68
N SER A 375 14.21 7.00 2.08
CA SER A 375 13.08 7.00 1.15
C SER A 375 12.53 8.39 0.81
N GLY A 376 12.66 9.34 1.75
CA GLY A 376 12.03 10.67 1.64
C GLY A 376 10.51 10.71 1.97
N TRP A 377 9.93 9.61 2.44
CA TRP A 377 8.51 9.52 2.83
C TRP A 377 8.32 9.99 4.28
N CYS A 378 8.21 11.31 4.48
CA CYS A 378 8.32 11.88 5.82
C CYS A 378 7.09 11.71 6.70
N LEU A 379 5.91 12.11 6.21
CA LEU A 379 4.69 12.16 7.00
C LEU A 379 3.47 11.79 6.15
N VAL A 380 2.41 11.35 6.81
CA VAL A 380 1.07 11.27 6.23
C VAL A 380 0.14 12.18 7.01
N ILE A 381 -0.54 13.09 6.32
CA ILE A 381 -1.46 14.02 6.93
C ILE A 381 -2.88 13.60 6.63
N THR A 382 -3.66 13.33 7.67
CA THR A 382 -5.03 12.84 7.50
C THR A 382 -6.09 13.90 7.75
N GLY A 383 -7.24 13.72 7.10
CA GLY A 383 -8.44 14.50 7.35
C GLY A 383 -9.69 13.64 7.27
N THR A 384 -10.60 13.83 8.20
CA THR A 384 -11.88 13.09 8.26
C THR A 384 -13.06 14.04 8.12
N GLY A 385 -14.05 13.70 7.30
CA GLY A 385 -15.24 14.53 7.09
C GLY A 385 -16.47 13.72 6.63
N LYS A 386 -17.66 14.27 6.82
CA LYS A 386 -18.91 13.70 6.29
C LYS A 386 -18.92 13.73 4.75
N THR A 387 -18.23 14.69 4.17
CA THR A 387 -18.04 14.83 2.71
C THR A 387 -16.55 14.82 2.37
N VAL A 388 -16.22 14.49 1.13
CA VAL A 388 -14.85 14.54 0.62
C VAL A 388 -14.28 15.96 0.73
N GLY A 389 -15.09 17.00 0.43
CA GLY A 389 -14.67 18.39 0.58
C GLY A 389 -14.24 18.74 2.01
N GLN A 390 -14.98 18.29 3.02
CA GLN A 390 -14.63 18.49 4.43
C GLN A 390 -13.35 17.74 4.84
N ALA A 391 -13.19 16.48 4.40
CA ALA A 391 -12.00 15.70 4.68
C ALA A 391 -10.76 16.35 4.06
N ARG A 392 -10.85 16.77 2.78
CA ARG A 392 -9.80 17.51 2.07
C ARG A 392 -9.42 18.80 2.80
N ALA A 393 -10.41 19.63 3.12
CA ALA A 393 -10.18 20.92 3.79
C ALA A 393 -9.39 20.73 5.11
N LYS A 394 -9.71 19.71 5.89
CA LYS A 394 -9.00 19.42 7.15
C LYS A 394 -7.57 18.95 6.91
N ALA A 395 -7.33 18.02 5.99
CA ALA A 395 -5.98 17.52 5.68
C ALA A 395 -5.09 18.67 5.17
N TYR A 396 -5.54 19.42 4.18
CA TYR A 396 -4.74 20.52 3.60
C TYR A 396 -4.58 21.73 4.54
N LYS A 397 -5.52 21.95 5.46
CA LYS A 397 -5.34 22.94 6.53
C LYS A 397 -4.21 22.54 7.47
N GLU A 398 -4.12 21.26 7.83
CA GLU A 398 -3.06 20.74 8.71
C GLU A 398 -1.69 20.81 8.05
N ILE A 399 -1.59 20.52 6.74
CA ILE A 399 -0.32 20.63 5.98
C ILE A 399 0.30 22.03 6.08
N LYS A 400 -0.51 23.10 6.13
CA LYS A 400 -0.02 24.48 6.28
C LYS A 400 0.72 24.75 7.60
N ASN A 401 0.56 23.84 8.59
CA ASN A 401 1.27 23.92 9.85
C ASN A 401 2.65 23.23 9.82
N ILE A 402 3.00 22.61 8.69
CA ILE A 402 4.24 21.84 8.52
C ILE A 402 5.16 22.59 7.56
N SER A 403 6.43 22.67 7.89
CA SER A 403 7.46 23.23 7.03
C SER A 403 8.71 22.36 7.07
N ILE A 404 9.10 21.85 5.90
CA ILE A 404 10.31 21.07 5.68
C ILE A 404 10.95 21.62 4.40
N PRO A 405 12.26 21.86 4.35
CA PRO A 405 12.92 22.27 3.11
C PRO A 405 12.64 21.31 1.97
N SER A 406 12.29 21.83 0.80
CA SER A 406 11.97 21.06 -0.41
C SER A 406 10.83 20.04 -0.26
N MET A 407 9.98 20.16 0.76
CA MET A 407 8.81 19.30 0.87
C MET A 407 7.85 19.49 -0.29
N PHE A 408 7.24 18.38 -0.70
CA PHE A 408 6.17 18.41 -1.69
C PHE A 408 5.07 17.43 -1.34
N TYR A 409 3.90 17.65 -1.90
CA TYR A 409 2.72 16.81 -1.74
C TYR A 409 1.74 17.08 -2.88
N ARG A 410 0.83 16.14 -3.13
CA ARG A 410 -0.23 16.33 -4.12
C ARG A 410 -1.36 17.18 -3.56
N GLY A 411 -1.79 18.19 -4.30
CA GLY A 411 -2.92 19.07 -3.95
C GLY A 411 -4.30 18.52 -4.36
N ASP A 412 -4.35 17.38 -5.07
CA ASP A 412 -5.58 16.87 -5.68
C ASP A 412 -6.08 15.53 -5.08
N ILE A 413 -5.53 15.08 -3.93
CA ILE A 413 -5.97 13.83 -3.30
C ILE A 413 -7.47 13.88 -3.02
N GLY A 414 -8.19 12.84 -3.49
CA GLY A 414 -9.64 12.71 -3.36
C GLY A 414 -10.47 13.53 -4.37
N SER A 415 -9.86 14.34 -5.24
CA SER A 415 -10.62 15.11 -6.23
C SER A 415 -11.34 14.25 -7.27
N ARG A 416 -10.80 13.08 -7.59
CA ARG A 416 -11.39 12.11 -8.52
C ARG A 416 -12.80 11.69 -8.11
N TRP A 417 -13.08 11.62 -6.82
CA TRP A 417 -14.39 11.24 -6.29
C TRP A 417 -15.56 12.05 -6.85
N PHE A 418 -15.40 13.35 -7.05
CA PHE A 418 -16.49 14.21 -7.50
C PHE A 418 -17.07 13.77 -8.86
N ARG A 419 -16.24 13.19 -9.72
CA ARG A 419 -16.64 12.64 -11.01
C ARG A 419 -16.89 11.14 -10.94
N GLU A 420 -15.95 10.39 -10.38
CA GLU A 420 -15.87 8.93 -10.44
C GLU A 420 -16.82 8.25 -9.44
N GLY A 421 -17.05 8.86 -8.28
CA GLY A 421 -17.97 8.31 -7.28
C GLY A 421 -19.43 8.24 -7.76
N LYS A 422 -19.84 9.18 -8.63
CA LYS A 422 -21.17 9.14 -9.26
C LYS A 422 -21.28 7.95 -10.22
N LYS A 423 -20.28 7.74 -11.08
CA LYS A 423 -20.22 6.62 -12.02
C LYS A 423 -20.26 5.26 -11.31
N LEU A 424 -19.44 5.08 -10.25
CA LEU A 424 -19.41 3.82 -9.50
C LEU A 424 -20.76 3.49 -8.85
N ARG A 425 -21.49 4.50 -8.37
CA ARG A 425 -22.84 4.32 -7.83
C ARG A 425 -23.84 3.98 -8.94
N SER A 426 -23.79 4.67 -10.09
CA SER A 426 -24.70 4.38 -11.22
C SER A 426 -24.47 2.98 -11.78
N TRP A 427 -23.25 2.45 -11.71
CA TRP A 427 -22.93 1.07 -12.07
C TRP A 427 -23.26 0.05 -10.97
N GLY A 428 -23.68 0.49 -9.77
CA GLY A 428 -24.10 -0.38 -8.67
C GLY A 428 -22.97 -1.06 -7.91
N TYR A 429 -21.73 -0.56 -8.01
CA TYR A 429 -20.58 -1.21 -7.35
C TYR A 429 -20.38 -0.77 -5.89
N ILE A 430 -20.71 0.51 -5.55
CA ILE A 430 -20.53 1.07 -4.21
C ILE A 430 -21.78 1.76 -3.67
#